data_11c58defe517dd8aa4c768f34068bf9f
#
_entry.id   11c58defe517dd8aa4c768f34068bf9f
#
_cell.length_a   1.000
_cell.length_b   1.000
_cell.length_c   1.000
_cell.angle_alpha   90.00
_cell.angle_beta   90.00
_cell.angle_gamma   90.00
#
_symmetry.space_group_name_H-M   'P 1'
#
loop_
_entity.id
_entity.type
_entity.pdbx_description
1 polymer ?
#
loop_
_entity_poly.entity_id
_entity_poly.type
_entity_poly.pdbx_seq_one_letter_code
_entity_poly.pdbx_strand_id
1 'polypeptide(L)'
;MGLFRVRGRLTGPTGRTEETELLVDTGATLLVVPETLAARLELTPRRSQPVVIAGGQRARWPVAEVRLKLDGDEVTTPCFIAPDSPALLGAVALESLFLAVDPIAKRLIPVEGFVG
;
A
#
# COMPACT_ATOMS: atom_id res chain seq x y z
N MET A 1 8.68 -9.98 -0.86
CA MET A 1 8.98 -10.11 -2.29
C MET A 1 7.75 -9.79 -3.12
N GLY A 2 7.93 -9.00 -4.16
CA GLY A 2 6.85 -8.65 -5.07
C GLY A 2 6.54 -9.77 -6.04
N LEU A 3 5.27 -9.97 -6.34
CA LEU A 3 4.78 -11.07 -7.18
C LEU A 3 4.34 -10.60 -8.57
N PHE A 4 3.61 -9.50 -8.64
CA PHE A 4 3.06 -8.95 -9.88
C PHE A 4 2.56 -7.53 -9.61
N ARG A 5 2.19 -6.81 -10.66
CA ARG A 5 1.71 -5.44 -10.54
C ARG A 5 0.23 -5.35 -10.85
N VAL A 6 -0.45 -4.45 -10.15
CA VAL A 6 -1.83 -4.08 -10.41
C VAL A 6 -1.92 -2.55 -10.50
N ARG A 7 -2.92 -2.04 -11.19
CA ARG A 7 -3.16 -0.61 -11.22
C ARG A 7 -4.22 -0.23 -10.20
N GLY A 8 -3.95 0.83 -9.45
CA GLY A 8 -4.89 1.37 -8.49
C GLY A 8 -4.87 2.88 -8.55
N ARG A 9 -5.80 3.49 -7.82
CA ARG A 9 -5.90 4.93 -7.67
C ARG A 9 -5.68 5.30 -6.22
N LEU A 10 -4.76 6.22 -5.98
CA LEU A 10 -4.51 6.75 -4.66
C LEU A 10 -5.05 8.17 -4.59
N THR A 11 -5.74 8.49 -3.49
CA THR A 11 -6.29 9.83 -3.26
C THR A 11 -5.83 10.32 -1.90
N GLY A 12 -5.21 11.50 -1.88
CA GLY A 12 -4.73 12.13 -0.67
C GLY A 12 -5.81 12.96 0.04
N PRO A 13 -5.47 13.53 1.21
CA PRO A 13 -6.45 14.22 2.06
C PRO A 13 -7.03 15.50 1.45
N THR A 14 -6.33 16.10 0.49
CA THR A 14 -6.80 17.31 -0.17
C THR A 14 -7.57 17.03 -1.46
N GLY A 15 -7.77 15.76 -1.81
CA GLY A 15 -8.48 15.35 -3.01
C GLY A 15 -7.60 15.08 -4.21
N ARG A 16 -6.29 15.26 -4.07
CA ARG A 16 -5.35 14.92 -5.13
C ARG A 16 -5.37 13.42 -5.39
N THR A 17 -5.37 13.06 -6.66
CA THR A 17 -5.54 11.67 -7.11
C THR A 17 -4.46 11.32 -8.11
N GLU A 18 -3.92 10.10 -7.98
CA GLU A 18 -2.93 9.56 -8.91
C GLU A 18 -3.27 8.11 -9.22
N GLU A 19 -3.28 7.78 -10.52
CA GLU A 19 -3.27 6.39 -10.97
C GLU A 19 -1.85 5.88 -10.88
N THR A 20 -1.64 4.72 -10.33
CA THR A 20 -0.28 4.18 -10.19
C THR A 20 -0.27 2.67 -10.28
N GLU A 21 0.85 2.14 -10.71
CA GLU A 21 1.11 0.72 -10.59
C GLU A 21 1.55 0.40 -9.16
N LEU A 22 1.03 -0.68 -8.63
CA LEU A 22 1.35 -1.17 -7.30
C LEU A 22 1.94 -2.56 -7.44
N LEU A 23 3.13 -2.76 -6.89
CA LEU A 23 3.73 -4.09 -6.83
C LEU A 23 3.11 -4.82 -5.64
N VAL A 24 2.45 -5.94 -5.89
CA VAL A 24 1.84 -6.74 -4.82
C VAL A 24 2.95 -7.40 -4.02
N ASP A 25 3.00 -7.09 -2.72
CA ASP A 25 4.07 -7.55 -1.84
C ASP A 25 3.50 -7.87 -0.46
N THR A 26 3.18 -9.14 -0.23
CA THR A 26 2.61 -9.58 1.05
C THR A 26 3.63 -9.57 2.19
N GLY A 27 4.91 -9.39 1.88
CA GLY A 27 5.95 -9.19 2.90
C GLY A 27 5.97 -7.78 3.46
N ALA A 28 5.34 -6.81 2.79
CA ALA A 28 5.19 -5.46 3.32
C ALA A 28 3.95 -5.41 4.23
N THR A 29 4.08 -4.81 5.41
CA THR A 29 2.95 -4.71 6.36
C THR A 29 1.88 -3.79 5.82
N LEU A 30 2.26 -2.60 5.41
CA LEU A 30 1.34 -1.56 4.93
C LEU A 30 1.55 -1.32 3.44
N LEU A 31 0.60 -0.63 2.84
CA LEU A 31 0.82 0.03 1.56
C LEU A 31 2.07 0.91 1.69
N VAL A 32 2.94 0.91 0.68
CA VAL A 32 4.14 1.73 0.66
C VAL A 32 4.03 2.73 -0.48
N VAL A 33 4.16 4.00 -0.15
CA VAL A 33 4.07 5.10 -1.12
C VAL A 33 5.43 5.80 -1.17
N PRO A 34 6.06 5.88 -2.35
CA PRO A 34 7.33 6.60 -2.44
C PRO A 34 7.15 8.10 -2.16
N GLU A 35 8.20 8.71 -1.63
CA GLU A 35 8.15 10.12 -1.20
C GLU A 35 7.67 11.07 -2.28
N THR A 36 8.09 10.88 -3.51
CA THR A 36 7.69 11.75 -4.62
C THR A 36 6.19 11.67 -4.88
N LEU A 37 5.63 10.47 -4.83
CA LEU A 37 4.20 10.26 -5.00
C LEU A 37 3.42 10.80 -3.80
N ALA A 38 3.93 10.58 -2.59
CA ALA A 38 3.31 11.11 -1.38
C ALA A 38 3.23 12.65 -1.41
N ALA A 39 4.27 13.30 -1.92
CA ALA A 39 4.28 14.75 -2.06
C ALA A 39 3.22 15.22 -3.06
N ARG A 40 3.09 14.55 -4.19
CA ARG A 40 2.06 14.89 -5.19
C ARG A 40 0.65 14.70 -4.65
N LEU A 41 0.46 13.69 -3.80
CA LEU A 41 -0.83 13.42 -3.16
C LEU A 41 -1.07 14.28 -1.92
N GLU A 42 -0.09 15.05 -1.51
CA GLU A 42 -0.15 15.90 -0.32
C GLU A 42 -0.49 15.11 0.94
N LEU A 43 0.12 13.93 1.07
CA LEU A 43 -0.09 13.10 2.26
C LEU A 43 0.48 13.78 3.49
N THR A 44 -0.23 13.67 4.60
CA THR A 44 0.16 14.29 5.86
C THR A 44 0.61 13.18 6.82
N PRO A 45 1.92 13.07 7.08
CA PRO A 45 2.40 12.09 8.08
C PRO A 45 1.83 12.36 9.45
N ARG A 46 1.40 11.31 10.13
CA ARG A 46 0.86 11.39 11.48
C ARG A 46 1.86 11.00 12.55
N ARG A 47 2.76 10.09 12.19
CA ARG A 47 3.81 9.61 13.09
C ARG A 47 4.89 8.94 12.26
N SER A 48 5.98 8.55 12.90
CA SER A 48 6.97 7.69 12.28
C SER A 48 7.00 6.34 13.01
N GLN A 49 7.37 5.31 12.28
CA GLN A 49 7.36 3.94 12.76
C GLN A 49 8.70 3.29 12.47
N PRO A 50 9.31 2.60 13.44
CA PRO A 50 10.48 1.77 13.14
C PRO A 50 10.08 0.68 12.15
N VAL A 51 10.94 0.48 11.15
CA VAL A 51 10.72 -0.55 10.12
C VAL A 51 12.00 -1.34 9.93
N VAL A 52 11.85 -2.57 9.48
CA VAL A 52 12.95 -3.41 9.00
C VAL A 52 12.78 -3.51 7.49
N ILE A 53 13.79 -3.01 6.77
CA ILE A 53 13.77 -3.00 5.31
C ILE A 53 14.29 -4.36 4.81
N ALA A 54 13.94 -4.72 3.58
CA ALA A 54 14.47 -5.91 2.94
C ALA A 54 16.02 -5.89 3.05
N GLY A 55 16.59 -7.00 3.53
CA GLY A 55 18.02 -7.07 3.84
C GLY A 55 18.36 -6.88 5.31
N GLY A 56 17.37 -6.57 6.16
CA GLY A 56 17.51 -6.52 7.62
C GLY A 56 17.90 -5.16 8.19
N GLN A 57 18.10 -4.15 7.37
CA GLN A 57 18.43 -2.81 7.87
C GLN A 57 17.21 -2.19 8.55
N ARG A 58 17.48 -1.38 9.57
CA ARG A 58 16.44 -0.69 10.34
C ARG A 58 16.38 0.77 9.94
N ALA A 59 15.17 1.30 9.90
CA ALA A 59 14.92 2.70 9.58
C ALA A 59 13.68 3.16 10.33
N ARG A 60 13.33 4.44 10.18
CA ARG A 60 12.05 4.98 10.65
C ARG A 60 11.39 5.66 9.47
N TRP A 61 10.18 5.26 9.19
CA TRP A 61 9.43 5.83 8.05
C TRP A 61 8.16 6.51 8.55
N PRO A 62 7.78 7.62 7.91
CA PRO A 62 6.51 8.27 8.22
C PRO A 62 5.34 7.34 7.90
N VAL A 63 4.28 7.44 8.71
CA VAL A 63 3.01 6.76 8.48
C VAL A 63 1.95 7.81 8.21
N ALA A 64 1.19 7.63 7.16
CA ALA A 64 0.09 8.49 6.78
C ALA A 64 -1.11 7.64 6.41
N GLU A 65 -2.23 8.29 6.11
CA GLU A 65 -3.42 7.61 5.57
C GLU A 65 -3.64 8.05 4.14
N VAL A 66 -4.13 7.14 3.33
CA VAL A 66 -4.44 7.40 1.92
C VAL A 66 -5.66 6.56 1.52
N ARG A 67 -6.43 7.06 0.57
CA ARG A 67 -7.54 6.27 0.00
C ARG A 67 -7.01 5.49 -1.18
N LEU A 68 -7.33 4.22 -1.18
CA LEU A 68 -6.92 3.29 -2.23
C LEU A 68 -8.17 2.74 -2.90
N LYS A 69 -8.25 2.92 -4.21
CA LYS A 69 -9.30 2.32 -5.03
C LYS A 69 -8.69 1.26 -5.93
N LEU A 70 -9.24 0.06 -5.87
CA LEU A 70 -8.77 -1.08 -6.65
C LEU A 70 -9.98 -1.86 -7.12
N ASP A 71 -10.14 -2.03 -8.44
CA ASP A 71 -11.24 -2.79 -9.06
C ASP A 71 -12.63 -2.40 -8.54
N GLY A 72 -12.84 -1.11 -8.35
CA GLY A 72 -14.15 -0.59 -7.92
C GLY A 72 -14.35 -0.52 -6.41
N ASP A 73 -13.51 -1.17 -5.62
CA ASP A 73 -13.55 -1.06 -4.16
C ASP A 73 -12.58 0.00 -3.67
N GLU A 74 -12.99 0.74 -2.65
CA GLU A 74 -12.19 1.83 -2.11
C GLU A 74 -12.12 1.71 -0.59
N VAL A 75 -10.92 1.90 -0.05
CA VAL A 75 -10.68 1.89 1.39
C VAL A 75 -9.73 3.02 1.77
N THR A 76 -9.85 3.50 3.01
CA THR A 76 -8.81 4.32 3.62
C THR A 76 -7.87 3.39 4.36
N THR A 77 -6.59 3.47 4.07
CA THR A 77 -5.59 2.56 4.63
C THR A 77 -4.37 3.33 5.11
N PRO A 78 -3.75 2.88 6.20
CA PRO A 78 -2.45 3.42 6.55
C PRO A 78 -1.41 3.04 5.50
N CYS A 79 -0.42 3.90 5.35
CA CYS A 79 0.68 3.64 4.42
C CYS A 79 1.99 4.14 5.02
N PHE A 80 3.09 3.51 4.62
CA PHE A 80 4.42 4.06 4.84
C PHE A 80 4.76 5.00 3.69
N ILE A 81 5.47 6.07 4.01
CA ILE A 81 6.11 6.92 3.01
C ILE A 81 7.59 6.54 3.00
N ALA A 82 8.06 6.02 1.88
CA ALA A 82 9.40 5.45 1.78
C ALA A 82 10.28 6.22 0.79
N PRO A 83 11.55 6.44 1.12
CA PRO A 83 12.50 6.97 0.13
C PRO A 83 12.76 5.90 -0.93
N ASP A 84 12.87 6.29 -2.18
CA ASP A 84 13.34 5.45 -3.30
C ASP A 84 12.75 4.05 -3.34
N SER A 85 11.43 3.94 -3.20
CA SER A 85 10.73 2.66 -3.25
C SER A 85 9.73 2.66 -4.40
N PRO A 86 9.46 1.51 -5.02
CA PRO A 86 8.24 1.40 -5.80
C PRO A 86 7.03 1.48 -4.87
N ALA A 87 5.86 1.78 -5.42
CA ALA A 87 4.63 1.67 -4.66
C ALA A 87 4.34 0.19 -4.43
N LEU A 88 4.15 -0.20 -3.16
CA LEU A 88 3.92 -1.60 -2.79
C LEU A 88 2.52 -1.77 -2.20
N LEU A 89 1.83 -2.81 -2.64
CA LEU A 89 0.52 -3.17 -2.08
C LEU A 89 0.74 -4.23 -1.01
N GLY A 90 0.74 -3.81 0.25
CA GLY A 90 1.08 -4.65 1.38
C GLY A 90 -0.12 -5.37 2.00
N ALA A 91 0.15 -6.14 3.06
CA ALA A 91 -0.81 -7.06 3.66
C ALA A 91 -2.05 -6.36 4.22
N VAL A 92 -1.87 -5.26 4.96
CA VAL A 92 -3.01 -4.57 5.60
C VAL A 92 -3.97 -4.01 4.55
N ALA A 93 -3.45 -3.43 3.47
CA ALA A 93 -4.29 -2.91 2.40
C ALA A 93 -5.08 -4.04 1.72
N LEU A 94 -4.43 -5.17 1.45
CA LEU A 94 -5.11 -6.33 0.87
C LEU A 94 -6.20 -6.86 1.79
N GLU A 95 -5.93 -6.99 3.08
CA GLU A 95 -6.91 -7.44 4.06
C GLU A 95 -8.09 -6.48 4.15
N SER A 96 -7.82 -5.18 4.11
CA SER A 96 -8.87 -4.16 4.15
C SER A 96 -9.79 -4.23 2.94
N LEU A 97 -9.27 -4.69 1.82
CA LEU A 97 -10.04 -4.87 0.58
C LEU A 97 -10.64 -6.28 0.46
N PHE A 98 -10.38 -7.15 1.43
CA PHE A 98 -10.79 -8.56 1.39
C PHE A 98 -10.29 -9.26 0.12
N LEU A 99 -9.00 -9.07 -0.14
CA LEU A 99 -8.32 -9.67 -1.28
C LEU A 99 -7.17 -10.53 -0.80
N ALA A 100 -6.97 -11.63 -1.50
CA ALA A 100 -5.80 -12.50 -1.30
C ALA A 100 -5.08 -12.66 -2.63
N VAL A 101 -3.84 -13.14 -2.55
CA VAL A 101 -3.00 -13.35 -3.72
C VAL A 101 -3.17 -14.79 -4.19
N ASP A 102 -3.43 -14.95 -5.49
CA ASP A 102 -3.27 -16.23 -6.18
C ASP A 102 -1.88 -16.20 -6.83
N PRO A 103 -0.88 -16.89 -6.25
CA PRO A 103 0.49 -16.78 -6.76
C PRO A 103 0.70 -17.51 -8.08
N ILE A 104 -0.17 -18.45 -8.41
CA ILE A 104 -0.07 -19.22 -9.65
C ILE A 104 -0.63 -18.40 -10.81
N ALA A 105 -1.84 -17.89 -10.67
CA ALA A 105 -2.46 -17.05 -11.70
C ALA A 105 -1.93 -15.63 -11.70
N LYS A 106 -1.19 -15.23 -10.66
CA LYS A 106 -0.63 -13.89 -10.49
C LYS A 106 -1.72 -12.82 -10.54
N ARG A 107 -2.71 -13.01 -9.70
CA ARG A 107 -3.86 -12.08 -9.60
C ARG A 107 -4.38 -12.04 -8.18
N LEU A 108 -5.19 -11.02 -7.91
CA LEU A 108 -5.90 -10.90 -6.65
C LEU A 108 -7.26 -11.58 -6.77
N ILE A 109 -7.66 -12.25 -5.69
CA ILE A 109 -8.95 -12.93 -5.62
C ILE A 109 -9.71 -12.47 -4.38
N PRO A 110 -11.04 -12.34 -4.46
CA PRO A 110 -11.85 -11.96 -3.30
C PRO A 110 -11.84 -13.08 -2.26
N VAL A 111 -11.89 -12.68 -0.98
CA VAL A 111 -12.00 -13.62 0.14
C VAL A 111 -13.06 -13.11 1.11
N GLU A 112 -13.58 -14.04 1.90
CA GLU A 112 -14.53 -13.70 2.95
C GLU A 112 -13.83 -13.10 4.14
N GLY A 113 -14.53 -12.23 4.88
CA GLY A 113 -14.05 -11.73 6.16
C GLY A 113 -14.35 -12.71 7.27
N PHE A 114 -13.53 -12.69 8.30
CA PHE A 114 -13.72 -13.51 9.49
C PHE A 114 -14.00 -12.62 10.69
N VAL A 115 -14.94 -13.02 11.51
CA VAL A 115 -15.33 -12.30 12.74
C VAL A 115 -15.19 -13.26 13.92
N GLY A 116 -14.23 -12.99 14.78
CA GLY A 116 -13.92 -13.81 15.92
C GLY A 116 -12.85 -14.82 15.63
#